data_ce11ce940b4c1c2b8f307b6dfddc9879
#
_entry.id   ce11ce940b4c1c2b8f307b6dfddc9879
#
_cell.length_a   1.000
_cell.length_b   1.000
_cell.length_c   1.000
_cell.angle_alpha   90.00
_cell.angle_beta   90.00
_cell.angle_gamma   90.00
#
_symmetry.space_group_name_H-M   'P 1'
#
loop_
_entity.id
_entity.type
_entity.pdbx_description
1 polymer ?
#
loop_
_entity_poly.entity_id
_entity_poly.type
_entity_poly.pdbx_seq_one_letter_code
_entity_poly.pdbx_strand_id
1 'polypeptide(L)'
;AAAWYERELHDMFGFEPQGHPDMRPLVLHESFPEGFHPLLKKYPKDYDARGHREYEMLTSQGEGLFEVPVGPIHAGIIEPGHFRFSQAGEAMLQLDAKLFFTHRGIEKAVEGLTPMEALPIVERICGACSVANTLSFCQAVEKCSEAEVPYRAWLIRTLAAEMERLYNHVGDTGNICAG
;
A
#
# COMPACT_ATOMS: atom_id res chain seq x y z
N ALA A 1 5.03 11.01 9.69
CA ALA A 1 5.40 9.94 8.76
C ALA A 1 4.49 8.70 8.91
N ALA A 2 3.97 8.40 10.10
CA ALA A 2 3.14 7.21 10.35
C ALA A 2 1.64 7.39 10.03
N ALA A 3 1.17 8.61 9.81
CA ALA A 3 -0.26 8.92 9.76
C ALA A 3 -1.08 8.10 8.76
N TRP A 4 -0.53 7.82 7.58
CA TRP A 4 -1.25 7.01 6.59
C TRP A 4 -1.30 5.53 6.97
N TYR A 5 -0.22 4.99 7.56
CA TYR A 5 -0.20 3.61 8.06
C TYR A 5 -1.16 3.41 9.24
N GLU A 6 -1.32 4.43 10.09
CA GLU A 6 -2.28 4.41 11.19
C GLU A 6 -3.72 4.44 10.68
N ARG A 7 -4.01 5.21 9.63
CA ARG A 7 -5.33 5.20 8.96
C ARG A 7 -5.60 3.85 8.27
N GLU A 8 -4.60 3.29 7.59
CA GLU A 8 -4.71 1.95 7.00
C GLU A 8 -4.95 0.88 8.07
N LEU A 9 -4.24 0.94 9.20
CA LEU A 9 -4.44 0.05 10.33
C LEU A 9 -5.87 0.15 10.89
N HIS A 10 -6.39 1.38 10.99
CA HIS A 10 -7.78 1.61 11.39
C HIS A 10 -8.75 0.99 10.37
N ASP A 11 -8.61 1.32 9.09
CA ASP A 11 -9.49 0.83 8.05
C ASP A 11 -9.50 -0.71 7.98
N MET A 12 -8.31 -1.33 8.01
CA MET A 12 -8.18 -2.77 7.77
C MET A 12 -8.54 -3.62 9.00
N PHE A 13 -8.28 -3.13 10.22
CA PHE A 13 -8.42 -3.91 11.46
C PHE A 13 -9.34 -3.28 12.51
N GLY A 14 -9.77 -2.04 12.34
CA GLY A 14 -10.63 -1.32 13.29
C GLY A 14 -9.91 -0.83 14.55
N PHE A 15 -8.58 -0.73 14.54
CA PHE A 15 -7.84 -0.08 15.64
C PHE A 15 -8.04 1.43 15.60
N GLU A 16 -8.15 2.05 16.75
CA GLU A 16 -8.29 3.49 16.87
C GLU A 16 -7.00 4.14 17.41
N PRO A 17 -6.16 4.70 16.53
CA PRO A 17 -4.96 5.42 16.92
C PRO A 17 -5.32 6.65 17.77
N GLN A 18 -4.80 6.71 18.99
CA GLN A 18 -5.08 7.82 19.90
C GLN A 18 -4.33 9.08 19.46
N GLY A 19 -5.06 10.20 19.39
CA GLY A 19 -4.46 11.51 19.07
C GLY A 19 -4.08 11.70 17.60
N HIS A 20 -4.57 10.85 16.70
CA HIS A 20 -4.37 11.01 15.27
C HIS A 20 -5.11 12.26 14.75
N PRO A 21 -4.47 13.13 13.96
CA PRO A 21 -5.06 14.40 13.52
C PRO A 21 -6.16 14.27 12.47
N ASP A 22 -6.18 13.16 11.71
CA ASP A 22 -7.12 12.93 10.61
C ASP A 22 -7.45 11.44 10.47
N MET A 23 -8.62 11.04 10.93
CA MET A 23 -9.09 9.65 10.92
C MET A 23 -10.02 9.32 9.74
N ARG A 24 -10.07 10.18 8.72
CA ARG A 24 -10.86 9.85 7.51
C ARG A 24 -10.33 8.58 6.85
N PRO A 25 -11.20 7.75 6.25
CA PRO A 25 -10.78 6.56 5.54
C PRO A 25 -9.71 6.84 4.48
N LEU A 26 -8.70 6.00 4.38
CA LEU A 26 -7.66 6.08 3.37
C LEU A 26 -7.85 5.03 2.27
N VAL A 27 -8.20 3.81 2.67
CA VAL A 27 -8.30 2.65 1.78
C VAL A 27 -9.73 2.14 1.62
N LEU A 28 -10.60 2.31 2.61
CA LEU A 28 -12.00 1.92 2.54
C LEU A 28 -12.88 3.13 2.18
N HIS A 29 -12.97 3.42 0.90
CA HIS A 29 -13.75 4.54 0.37
C HIS A 29 -15.27 4.27 0.32
N GLU A 30 -16.04 5.13 -0.35
CA GLU A 30 -17.50 5.14 -0.34
C GLU A 30 -18.20 3.84 -0.75
N SER A 31 -17.51 2.96 -1.47
CA SER A 31 -18.09 1.67 -1.92
C SER A 31 -18.11 0.58 -0.84
N PHE A 32 -17.55 0.85 0.34
CA PHE A 32 -17.51 -0.09 1.44
C PHE A 32 -18.51 0.26 2.55
N PRO A 33 -19.08 -0.73 3.25
CA PRO A 33 -20.01 -0.46 4.35
C PRO A 33 -19.27 0.10 5.58
N GLU A 34 -19.99 0.86 6.39
CA GLU A 34 -19.47 1.31 7.68
C GLU A 34 -19.17 0.13 8.62
N GLY A 35 -18.12 0.28 9.45
CA GLY A 35 -17.71 -0.74 10.41
C GLY A 35 -17.17 -2.03 9.76
N PHE A 36 -16.89 -1.98 8.47
CA PHE A 36 -16.22 -3.07 7.76
C PHE A 36 -14.70 -2.95 7.91
N HIS A 37 -14.06 -4.00 8.40
CA HIS A 37 -12.61 -4.10 8.57
C HIS A 37 -12.15 -5.44 7.98
N PRO A 38 -11.70 -5.46 6.71
CA PRO A 38 -11.57 -6.69 5.92
C PRO A 38 -10.55 -7.69 6.45
N LEU A 39 -9.55 -7.27 7.21
CA LEU A 39 -8.55 -8.18 7.75
C LEU A 39 -8.93 -8.80 9.09
N LEU A 40 -10.09 -8.46 9.65
CA LEU A 40 -10.63 -9.21 10.78
C LEU A 40 -10.93 -10.65 10.36
N LYS A 41 -10.56 -11.60 11.23
CA LYS A 41 -10.70 -13.04 10.94
C LYS A 41 -12.15 -13.53 10.77
N LYS A 42 -13.13 -12.73 11.22
CA LYS A 42 -14.56 -13.04 11.04
C LYS A 42 -15.03 -12.97 9.58
N TYR A 43 -14.28 -12.28 8.71
CA TYR A 43 -14.65 -12.18 7.29
C TYR A 43 -13.96 -13.28 6.49
N PRO A 44 -14.71 -14.09 5.71
CA PRO A 44 -14.16 -15.08 4.80
C PRO A 44 -13.49 -14.41 3.58
N LYS A 45 -12.69 -15.19 2.84
CA LYS A 45 -11.94 -14.70 1.66
C LYS A 45 -12.85 -14.16 0.54
N ASP A 46 -14.06 -14.70 0.43
CA ASP A 46 -15.07 -14.39 -0.59
C ASP A 46 -16.21 -13.47 -0.07
N TYR A 47 -15.96 -12.76 1.02
CA TYR A 47 -16.93 -11.84 1.59
C TYR A 47 -17.24 -10.70 0.60
N ASP A 48 -18.54 -10.55 0.27
CA ASP A 48 -19.02 -9.43 -0.55
C ASP A 48 -19.14 -8.17 0.32
N ALA A 49 -18.18 -7.28 0.16
CA ALA A 49 -18.05 -6.05 0.94
C ALA A 49 -18.79 -4.85 0.33
N ARG A 50 -19.72 -5.07 -0.61
CA ARG A 50 -20.48 -3.97 -1.21
C ARG A 50 -21.35 -3.28 -0.18
N GLY A 51 -21.24 -1.96 -0.14
CA GLY A 51 -21.99 -1.12 0.77
C GLY A 51 -21.86 0.34 0.40
N HIS A 52 -22.16 1.20 1.35
CA HIS A 52 -21.98 2.64 1.21
C HIS A 52 -21.54 3.23 2.54
N ARG A 53 -20.61 4.19 2.48
CA ARG A 53 -20.26 5.07 3.60
C ARG A 53 -20.06 6.50 3.10
N GLU A 54 -20.16 7.44 4.00
CA GLU A 54 -19.75 8.81 3.68
C GLU A 54 -18.24 8.87 3.48
N TYR A 55 -17.83 9.53 2.42
CA TYR A 55 -16.42 9.76 2.11
C TYR A 55 -16.25 11.18 1.58
N GLU A 56 -15.62 12.02 2.36
CA GLU A 56 -15.36 13.41 2.01
C GLU A 56 -13.86 13.61 1.73
N MET A 57 -13.58 14.15 0.55
CA MET A 57 -12.22 14.59 0.22
C MET A 57 -12.01 16.02 0.73
N LEU A 58 -10.83 16.29 1.26
CA LEU A 58 -10.46 17.64 1.63
C LEU A 58 -10.35 18.52 0.39
N THR A 59 -10.92 19.70 0.50
CA THR A 59 -10.83 20.75 -0.52
C THR A 59 -10.29 22.02 0.10
N SER A 60 -9.34 22.66 -0.55
CA SER A 60 -8.88 23.98 -0.14
C SER A 60 -9.74 25.05 -0.82
N GLN A 61 -10.14 26.07 -0.06
CA GLN A 61 -10.93 27.20 -0.57
C GLN A 61 -10.10 28.48 -0.55
N GLY A 62 -10.20 29.27 -1.61
CA GLY A 62 -9.52 30.56 -1.71
C GLY A 62 -9.46 31.06 -3.15
N GLU A 63 -9.22 32.35 -3.31
CA GLU A 63 -9.04 32.96 -4.62
C GLU A 63 -7.72 32.48 -5.26
N GLY A 64 -7.77 32.08 -6.52
CA GLY A 64 -6.61 31.57 -7.24
C GLY A 64 -6.23 30.12 -6.92
N LEU A 65 -7.04 29.42 -6.11
CA LEU A 65 -6.87 27.98 -5.87
C LEU A 65 -7.61 27.16 -6.91
N PHE A 66 -6.99 26.05 -7.29
CA PHE A 66 -7.60 25.05 -8.16
C PHE A 66 -7.23 23.64 -7.71
N GLU A 67 -8.06 22.69 -8.10
CA GLU A 67 -7.86 21.28 -7.79
C GLU A 67 -7.45 20.52 -9.04
N VAL A 68 -6.43 19.65 -8.89
CA VAL A 68 -5.96 18.75 -9.93
C VAL A 68 -6.22 17.31 -9.47
N PRO A 69 -7.25 16.65 -10.03
CA PRO A 69 -7.49 15.25 -9.79
C PRO A 69 -6.56 14.39 -10.68
N VAL A 70 -5.93 13.38 -10.09
CA VAL A 70 -5.05 12.42 -10.76
C VAL A 70 -5.49 11.01 -10.43
N GLY A 71 -5.69 10.18 -11.45
CA GLY A 71 -6.16 8.81 -11.29
C GLY A 71 -7.69 8.71 -11.05
N PRO A 72 -8.20 7.52 -10.69
CA PRO A 72 -7.47 6.33 -10.21
C PRO A 72 -6.73 5.51 -11.27
N ILE A 73 -7.03 5.71 -12.55
CA ILE A 73 -6.35 5.00 -13.65
C ILE A 73 -5.17 5.84 -14.11
N HIS A 74 -3.99 5.22 -14.09
CA HIS A 74 -2.75 5.84 -14.52
C HIS A 74 -2.17 5.10 -15.72
N ALA A 75 -1.45 5.81 -16.58
CA ALA A 75 -0.59 5.18 -17.57
C ALA A 75 0.68 4.66 -16.86
N GLY A 76 0.98 3.37 -17.01
CA GLY A 76 2.17 2.78 -16.44
C GLY A 76 1.91 1.63 -15.47
N ILE A 77 2.88 1.34 -14.61
CA ILE A 77 2.93 0.15 -13.77
C ILE A 77 2.43 0.37 -12.33
N ILE A 78 2.05 1.59 -11.96
CA ILE A 78 1.55 1.89 -10.63
C ILE A 78 0.14 1.36 -10.43
N GLU A 79 -0.15 0.89 -9.20
CA GLU A 79 -1.49 0.44 -8.85
C GLU A 79 -2.49 1.62 -8.80
N PRO A 80 -3.79 1.36 -9.06
CA PRO A 80 -4.80 2.42 -9.10
C PRO A 80 -4.92 3.16 -7.75
N GLY A 81 -4.85 4.47 -7.81
CA GLY A 81 -5.05 5.36 -6.67
C GLY A 81 -5.51 6.72 -7.17
N HIS A 82 -6.41 7.37 -6.46
CA HIS A 82 -6.84 8.71 -6.77
C HIS A 82 -6.14 9.71 -5.85
N PHE A 83 -5.56 10.73 -6.44
CA PHE A 83 -4.90 11.82 -5.73
C PHE A 83 -5.55 13.14 -6.13
N ARG A 84 -5.86 13.95 -5.16
CA ARG A 84 -6.37 15.31 -5.38
C ARG A 84 -5.38 16.31 -4.81
N PHE A 85 -4.83 17.11 -5.70
CA PHE A 85 -3.90 18.18 -5.35
C PHE A 85 -4.65 19.51 -5.33
N SER A 86 -4.59 20.23 -4.21
CA SER A 86 -5.04 21.63 -4.14
C SER A 86 -3.82 22.53 -4.35
N GLN A 87 -3.88 23.38 -5.34
CA GLN A 87 -2.73 24.16 -5.81
C GLN A 87 -3.04 25.65 -5.90
N ALA A 88 -1.98 26.46 -5.67
CA ALA A 88 -1.95 27.88 -5.94
C ALA A 88 -0.80 28.15 -6.93
N GLY A 89 -1.11 28.25 -8.23
CA GLY A 89 -0.10 28.22 -9.27
C GLY A 89 0.66 26.89 -9.26
N GLU A 90 1.99 26.93 -9.08
CA GLU A 90 2.84 25.75 -8.99
C GLU A 90 2.96 25.18 -7.55
N ALA A 91 2.54 25.94 -6.56
CA ALA A 91 2.64 25.54 -5.17
C ALA A 91 1.52 24.55 -4.79
N MET A 92 1.90 23.33 -4.37
CA MET A 92 0.99 22.34 -3.82
C MET A 92 0.74 22.67 -2.34
N LEU A 93 -0.51 22.98 -2.01
CA LEU A 93 -0.94 23.34 -0.65
C LEU A 93 -1.44 22.12 0.11
N GLN A 94 -2.12 21.22 -0.58
CA GLN A 94 -2.72 20.04 0.01
C GLN A 94 -2.73 18.88 -0.95
N LEU A 95 -2.51 17.69 -0.40
CA LEU A 95 -2.70 16.42 -1.07
C LEU A 95 -3.73 15.60 -0.29
N ASP A 96 -4.78 15.18 -0.96
CA ASP A 96 -5.68 14.16 -0.45
C ASP A 96 -5.60 12.90 -1.32
N ALA A 97 -5.60 11.74 -0.69
CA ALA A 97 -5.39 10.45 -1.34
C ALA A 97 -6.53 9.49 -1.03
N LYS A 98 -6.95 8.77 -2.06
CA LYS A 98 -7.94 7.72 -1.99
C LYS A 98 -7.34 6.48 -2.67
N LEU A 99 -7.03 5.49 -1.89
CA LEU A 99 -6.30 4.30 -2.31
C LEU A 99 -7.23 3.09 -2.43
N PHE A 100 -6.66 1.91 -2.67
CA PHE A 100 -7.38 0.64 -2.57
C PHE A 100 -8.43 0.38 -3.66
N PHE A 101 -8.20 0.92 -4.86
CA PHE A 101 -9.03 0.59 -6.04
C PHE A 101 -8.75 -0.81 -6.59
N THR A 102 -7.64 -1.43 -6.18
CA THR A 102 -7.31 -2.83 -6.45
C THR A 102 -6.85 -3.49 -5.17
N HIS A 103 -7.41 -4.66 -4.87
CA HIS A 103 -7.00 -5.49 -3.75
C HIS A 103 -6.97 -6.95 -4.17
N ARG A 104 -5.87 -7.64 -3.88
CA ARG A 104 -5.66 -9.03 -4.28
C ARG A 104 -5.83 -10.04 -3.15
N GLY A 105 -6.12 -9.57 -1.93
CA GLY A 105 -6.34 -10.41 -0.76
C GLY A 105 -5.11 -11.17 -0.30
N ILE A 106 -3.92 -10.61 -0.46
CA ILE A 106 -2.66 -11.29 -0.13
C ILE A 106 -2.62 -11.73 1.33
N GLU A 107 -2.99 -10.85 2.26
CA GLU A 107 -2.99 -11.12 3.70
C GLU A 107 -3.94 -12.26 4.05
N LYS A 108 -5.13 -12.27 3.45
CA LYS A 108 -6.10 -13.36 3.61
C LYS A 108 -5.63 -14.66 2.96
N ALA A 109 -4.91 -14.58 1.85
CA ALA A 109 -4.41 -15.75 1.13
C ALA A 109 -3.35 -16.51 1.94
N VAL A 110 -2.55 -15.80 2.74
CA VAL A 110 -1.49 -16.43 3.56
C VAL A 110 -1.97 -16.91 4.94
N GLU A 111 -3.20 -16.60 5.34
CA GLU A 111 -3.74 -17.08 6.62
C GLU A 111 -3.75 -18.61 6.71
N GLY A 112 -3.11 -19.15 7.75
CA GLY A 112 -3.03 -20.58 8.02
C GLY A 112 -1.96 -21.34 7.23
N LEU A 113 -1.19 -20.66 6.37
CA LEU A 113 -0.07 -21.26 5.66
C LEU A 113 1.20 -21.27 6.51
N THR A 114 2.05 -22.24 6.25
CA THR A 114 3.44 -22.20 6.76
C THR A 114 4.24 -21.12 6.04
N PRO A 115 5.34 -20.61 6.61
CA PRO A 115 6.18 -19.61 5.94
C PRO A 115 6.66 -20.02 4.55
N MET A 116 6.94 -21.32 4.34
CA MET A 116 7.39 -21.83 3.05
C MET A 116 6.26 -21.82 2.00
N GLU A 117 5.04 -22.13 2.41
CA GLU A 117 3.86 -22.08 1.54
C GLU A 117 3.44 -20.64 1.23
N ALA A 118 3.65 -19.72 2.17
CA ALA A 118 3.36 -18.30 1.99
C ALA A 118 4.35 -17.59 1.05
N LEU A 119 5.60 -18.06 0.98
CA LEU A 119 6.68 -17.39 0.27
C LEU A 119 6.36 -17.04 -1.20
N PRO A 120 5.81 -17.94 -2.04
CA PRO A 120 5.45 -17.61 -3.42
C PRO A 120 4.34 -16.56 -3.55
N ILE A 121 3.49 -16.42 -2.51
CA ILE A 121 2.43 -15.40 -2.46
C ILE A 121 3.03 -14.06 -2.08
N VAL A 122 3.88 -14.03 -1.07
CA VAL A 122 4.58 -12.82 -0.59
C VAL A 122 5.48 -12.23 -1.67
N GLU A 123 6.17 -13.06 -2.43
CA GLU A 123 6.96 -12.65 -3.59
C GLU A 123 6.14 -11.82 -4.59
N ARG A 124 4.83 -12.05 -4.65
CA ARG A 124 3.91 -11.39 -5.59
C ARG A 124 3.10 -10.26 -5.01
N ILE A 125 3.47 -9.76 -3.84
CA ILE A 125 2.90 -8.51 -3.29
C ILE A 125 3.09 -7.36 -4.29
N CYS A 126 4.25 -7.32 -4.94
CA CYS A 126 4.55 -6.36 -5.99
C CYS A 126 5.41 -7.04 -7.07
N GLY A 127 5.06 -6.85 -8.32
CA GLY A 127 5.81 -7.43 -9.44
C GLY A 127 7.18 -6.81 -9.69
N ALA A 128 7.36 -5.53 -9.30
CA ALA A 128 8.61 -4.80 -9.50
C ALA A 128 9.60 -4.96 -8.33
N CYS A 129 9.11 -5.33 -7.14
CA CYS A 129 9.91 -5.43 -5.91
C CYS A 129 9.75 -6.78 -5.20
N SER A 130 9.75 -7.86 -5.96
CA SER A 130 9.56 -9.23 -5.46
C SER A 130 10.68 -9.68 -4.51
N VAL A 131 11.92 -9.31 -4.78
CA VAL A 131 13.07 -9.63 -3.92
C VAL A 131 12.96 -8.90 -2.59
N ALA A 132 12.64 -7.61 -2.60
CA ALA A 132 12.51 -6.81 -1.39
C ALA A 132 11.40 -7.35 -0.46
N ASN A 133 10.23 -7.68 -1.00
CA ASN A 133 9.13 -8.26 -0.24
C ASN A 133 9.49 -9.63 0.33
N THR A 134 10.07 -10.50 -0.49
CA THR A 134 10.52 -11.82 -0.08
C THR A 134 11.58 -11.75 1.01
N LEU A 135 12.56 -10.87 0.85
CA LEU A 135 13.64 -10.67 1.83
C LEU A 135 13.09 -10.16 3.16
N SER A 136 12.22 -9.18 3.14
CA SER A 136 11.58 -8.63 4.33
C SER A 136 10.79 -9.71 5.10
N PHE A 137 10.01 -10.51 4.39
CA PHE A 137 9.28 -11.63 4.98
C PHE A 137 10.21 -12.69 5.59
N CYS A 138 11.24 -13.13 4.84
CA CYS A 138 12.21 -14.09 5.34
C CYS A 138 12.91 -13.57 6.61
N GLN A 139 13.35 -12.31 6.62
CA GLN A 139 13.97 -11.71 7.80
C GLN A 139 13.04 -11.67 9.01
N ALA A 140 11.76 -11.39 8.80
CA ALA A 140 10.77 -11.41 9.87
C ALA A 140 10.59 -12.82 10.46
N VAL A 141 10.45 -13.83 9.61
CA VAL A 141 10.34 -15.25 10.02
C VAL A 141 11.60 -15.71 10.74
N GLU A 142 12.78 -15.42 10.20
CA GLU A 142 14.07 -15.79 10.79
C GLU A 142 14.26 -15.16 12.17
N LYS A 143 13.88 -13.88 12.30
CA LYS A 143 13.92 -13.20 13.58
C LYS A 143 12.97 -13.80 14.62
N CYS A 144 11.76 -14.20 14.19
CA CYS A 144 10.80 -14.85 15.08
C CYS A 144 11.22 -16.27 15.51
N SER A 145 11.95 -16.98 14.65
CA SER A 145 12.45 -18.34 14.88
C SER A 145 13.86 -18.39 15.47
N GLU A 146 14.49 -17.23 15.68
CA GLU A 146 15.88 -17.09 16.12
C GLU A 146 16.88 -17.87 15.23
N ALA A 147 16.57 -17.95 13.92
CA ALA A 147 17.40 -18.67 12.96
C ALA A 147 18.69 -17.89 12.64
N GLU A 148 19.81 -18.59 12.70
CA GLU A 148 21.10 -18.02 12.29
C GLU A 148 21.26 -18.09 10.77
N VAL A 149 21.41 -16.94 10.13
CA VAL A 149 21.60 -16.83 8.69
C VAL A 149 23.09 -16.77 8.36
N PRO A 150 23.63 -17.71 7.54
CA PRO A 150 25.03 -17.71 7.15
C PRO A 150 25.44 -16.41 6.43
N TYR A 151 26.67 -15.94 6.70
CA TYR A 151 27.18 -14.71 6.10
C TYR A 151 27.09 -14.70 4.55
N ARG A 152 27.36 -15.82 3.92
CA ARG A 152 27.24 -15.97 2.45
C ARG A 152 25.80 -15.74 1.97
N ALA A 153 24.78 -16.16 2.73
CA ALA A 153 23.38 -15.92 2.38
C ALA A 153 23.05 -14.43 2.44
N TRP A 154 23.59 -13.70 3.42
CA TRP A 154 23.47 -12.23 3.50
C TRP A 154 24.05 -11.55 2.27
N LEU A 155 25.24 -11.95 1.81
CA LEU A 155 25.86 -11.40 0.61
C LEU A 155 25.01 -11.64 -0.64
N ILE A 156 24.48 -12.85 -0.81
CA ILE A 156 23.63 -13.19 -1.96
C ILE A 156 22.33 -12.38 -1.93
N ARG A 157 21.70 -12.23 -0.76
CA ARG A 157 20.48 -11.44 -0.58
C ARG A 157 20.72 -9.96 -0.88
N THR A 158 21.83 -9.42 -0.42
CA THR A 158 22.22 -8.03 -0.72
C THR A 158 22.43 -7.84 -2.21
N LEU A 159 23.16 -8.76 -2.86
CA LEU A 159 23.36 -8.69 -4.31
C LEU A 159 22.01 -8.73 -5.07
N ALA A 160 21.11 -9.64 -4.70
CA ALA A 160 19.81 -9.74 -5.35
C ALA A 160 18.97 -8.46 -5.15
N ALA A 161 18.96 -7.88 -3.95
CA ALA A 161 18.27 -6.63 -3.65
C ALA A 161 18.85 -5.43 -4.43
N GLU A 162 20.17 -5.34 -4.57
CA GLU A 162 20.80 -4.29 -5.37
C GLU A 162 20.57 -4.47 -6.87
N MET A 163 20.51 -5.69 -7.36
CA MET A 163 20.11 -5.96 -8.74
C MET A 163 18.66 -5.54 -8.99
N GLU A 164 17.74 -5.84 -8.08
CA GLU A 164 16.35 -5.37 -8.13
C GLU A 164 16.27 -3.84 -8.16
N ARG A 165 17.02 -3.17 -7.28
CA ARG A 165 17.12 -1.70 -7.26
C ARG A 165 17.62 -1.15 -8.59
N LEU A 166 18.64 -1.76 -9.14
CA LEU A 166 19.23 -1.34 -10.41
C LEU A 166 18.23 -1.39 -11.55
N TYR A 167 17.55 -2.52 -11.75
CA TYR A 167 16.61 -2.61 -12.87
C TYR A 167 15.37 -1.73 -12.68
N ASN A 168 14.92 -1.53 -11.43
CA ASN A 168 13.84 -0.57 -11.16
C ASN A 168 14.26 0.86 -11.49
N HIS A 169 15.43 1.30 -11.05
CA HIS A 169 15.94 2.64 -11.38
C HIS A 169 16.10 2.86 -12.89
N VAL A 170 16.60 1.86 -13.61
CA VAL A 170 16.73 1.94 -15.08
C VAL A 170 15.35 2.01 -15.74
N GLY A 171 14.40 1.17 -15.30
CA GLY A 171 13.04 1.15 -15.79
C GLY A 171 12.30 2.46 -15.52
N ASP A 172 12.38 2.99 -14.29
CA ASP A 172 11.75 4.25 -13.90
C ASP A 172 12.33 5.43 -14.67
N THR A 173 13.66 5.48 -14.81
CA THR A 173 14.33 6.52 -15.60
C THR A 173 13.87 6.47 -17.06
N GLY A 174 13.80 5.28 -17.64
CA GLY A 174 13.29 5.09 -18.99
C GLY A 174 11.85 5.54 -19.16
N ASN A 175 10.98 5.21 -18.19
CA ASN A 175 9.58 5.61 -18.20
C ASN A 175 9.40 7.14 -18.08
N ILE A 176 10.16 7.78 -17.17
CA ILE A 176 10.13 9.24 -17.01
C ILE A 176 10.61 9.96 -18.28
N CYS A 177 11.66 9.44 -18.92
CA CYS A 177 12.17 10.04 -20.15
C CYS A 177 11.29 9.81 -21.39
N ALA A 178 10.40 8.83 -21.34
CA ALA A 178 9.48 8.51 -22.47
C ALA A 178 8.14 9.27 -22.39
N GLY A 179 7.77 9.81 -21.24
CA GLY A 179 6.56 10.62 -21.04
C GLY A 179 6.83 12.09 -21.19
#